data_d3c004fd49479e3e4a705e8782d37caa
#
_entry.id   d3c004fd49479e3e4a705e8782d37caa
#
_cell.length_a   1.000
_cell.length_b   1.000
_cell.length_c   1.000
_cell.angle_alpha   90.00
_cell.angle_beta   90.00
_cell.angle_gamma   90.00
#
_symmetry.space_group_name_H-M   'P 1'
#
loop_
_entity.id
_entity.type
_entity.pdbx_description
1 polymer ?
#
loop_
_entity_poly.entity_id
_entity_poly.type
_entity_poly.pdbx_seq_one_letter_code
_entity_poly.pdbx_strand_id
1 'polypeptide(L)' 'MSIDPVCKMEVDEKTAAATSEYKGKTYYFCAMGCKVAFEKDPEKYLND' A
#
# COMPACT_ATOMS: atom_id res chain seq x y z
N MET A 1 1.14 -2.98 -12.69
CA MET A 1 0.23 -3.16 -11.55
C MET A 1 1.05 -3.38 -10.29
N SER A 2 0.50 -2.97 -9.18
CA SER A 2 1.20 -3.05 -7.89
C SER A 2 0.44 -3.95 -6.93
N ILE A 3 1.13 -4.39 -5.88
CA ILE A 3 0.53 -5.22 -4.86
C ILE A 3 0.32 -4.38 -3.60
N ASP A 4 -0.90 -4.38 -3.09
CA ASP A 4 -1.21 -3.71 -1.83
C ASP A 4 -0.50 -4.46 -0.70
N PRO A 5 0.41 -3.82 0.04
CA PRO A 5 1.16 -4.53 1.08
C PRO A 5 0.29 -4.96 2.27
N VAL A 6 -0.87 -4.36 2.42
CA VAL A 6 -1.78 -4.70 3.52
C VAL A 6 -2.70 -5.84 3.13
N CYS A 7 -3.41 -5.67 2.02
CA CYS A 7 -4.36 -6.67 1.54
C CYS A 7 -3.68 -7.80 0.76
N LYS A 8 -2.49 -7.53 0.21
CA LYS A 8 -1.76 -8.49 -0.63
C LYS A 8 -2.50 -8.82 -1.91
N MET A 9 -3.28 -7.87 -2.41
CA MET A 9 -4.03 -8.03 -3.64
C MET A 9 -3.49 -7.09 -4.70
N GLU A 10 -3.69 -7.46 -5.96
CA GLU A 10 -3.25 -6.63 -7.06
C GLU A 10 -4.07 -5.34 -7.13
N VAL A 11 -3.37 -4.23 -7.32
CA VAL A 11 -4.00 -2.92 -7.41
C VAL A 11 -3.49 -2.25 -8.67
N ASP A 12 -4.43 -1.76 -9.50
CA ASP A 12 -4.08 -1.01 -10.68
C ASP A 12 -3.66 0.39 -10.24
N GLU A 13 -2.48 0.80 -10.67
CA GLU A 13 -1.93 2.09 -10.25
C GLU A 13 -2.83 3.25 -10.67
N LYS A 14 -3.57 3.09 -11.73
CA LYS A 14 -4.46 4.14 -12.21
C LYS A 14 -5.77 4.21 -11.45
N THR A 15 -6.18 3.10 -10.84
CA THR A 15 -7.47 3.04 -10.15
C THR A 15 -7.32 2.84 -8.65
N ALA A 16 -6.11 2.90 -8.14
CA ALA A 16 -5.87 2.74 -6.71
C ALA A 16 -6.64 3.78 -5.91
N ALA A 17 -7.27 3.35 -4.84
CA ALA A 17 -8.04 4.25 -3.99
C ALA A 17 -7.13 5.20 -3.20
N ALA A 18 -5.92 4.77 -2.90
CA ALA A 18 -4.97 5.57 -2.15
C ALA A 18 -3.55 5.19 -2.53
N THR A 19 -2.62 6.09 -2.29
CA THR A 19 -1.20 5.83 -2.54
C THR A 19 -0.39 6.37 -1.40
N SER A 20 0.82 5.83 -1.22
CA SER A 20 1.73 6.31 -0.21
C SER A 20 3.16 6.06 -0.65
N GLU A 21 4.07 6.92 -0.22
CA GLU A 21 5.49 6.75 -0.55
C GLU A 21 6.26 6.46 0.74
N TYR A 22 7.10 5.43 0.69
CA TYR A 22 7.89 5.04 1.84
C TYR A 22 9.26 4.58 1.38
N LYS A 23 10.30 5.22 1.93
CA LYS A 23 11.70 4.92 1.60
C LYS A 23 11.96 4.95 0.10
N GLY A 24 11.38 5.93 -0.57
CA GLY A 24 11.62 6.14 -1.99
C GLY A 24 10.83 5.22 -2.90
N LYS A 25 9.90 4.45 -2.36
CA LYS A 25 9.08 3.55 -3.17
C LYS A 25 7.61 3.89 -2.98
N THR A 26 6.88 3.92 -4.08
CA THR A 26 5.45 4.23 -4.05
C THR A 26 4.63 2.96 -3.91
N TYR A 27 3.69 2.99 -2.98
CA TYR A 27 2.79 1.87 -2.73
C TYR A 27 1.37 2.29 -3.05
N TYR A 28 0.60 1.36 -3.60
CA TYR A 28 -0.78 1.61 -4.01
C TYR A 28 -1.71 0.73 -3.19
N PHE A 29 -2.84 1.30 -2.81
CA PHE A 29 -3.76 0.61 -1.90
C PHE A 29 -5.15 0.52 -2.49
N CYS A 30 -5.81 -0.60 -2.23
CA CYS A 30 -7.15 -0.84 -2.73
C CYS A 30 -8.20 -0.04 -1.97
N ALA A 31 -7.87 0.45 -0.78
CA ALA A 31 -8.80 1.24 0.02
C ALA A 31 -8.02 2.15 0.95
N MET A 32 -8.67 3.23 1.40
CA MET A 32 -8.03 4.16 2.32
C MET A 32 -7.65 3.50 3.63
N GLY A 33 -8.47 2.56 4.09
CA GLY A 33 -8.15 1.82 5.31
C GLY A 33 -6.82 1.10 5.23
N CYS A 34 -6.50 0.56 4.06
CA CYS A 34 -5.21 -0.11 3.86
C CYS A 34 -4.07 0.87 3.94
N LYS A 35 -4.24 2.07 3.38
CA LYS A 35 -3.21 3.09 3.46
C LYS A 35 -2.98 3.50 4.90
N VAL A 36 -4.04 3.73 5.65
CA VAL A 36 -3.92 4.16 7.05
C VAL A 36 -3.21 3.08 7.86
N ALA A 37 -3.59 1.82 7.66
CA ALA A 37 -2.96 0.72 8.37
C ALA A 37 -1.48 0.64 8.04
N PHE A 38 -1.13 0.82 6.77
CA PHE A 38 0.27 0.78 6.34
C PHE A 38 1.07 1.90 7.00
N GLU A 39 0.50 3.11 7.02
CA GLU A 39 1.22 4.26 7.57
C GLU A 39 1.43 4.16 9.08
N LYS A 40 0.57 3.43 9.76
CA LYS A 40 0.74 3.21 11.20
C LYS A 40 1.94 2.34 11.50
N ASP A 41 2.20 1.36 10.64
CA ASP A 41 3.30 0.42 10.89
C ASP A 41 3.78 -0.16 9.55
N PRO A 42 4.46 0.67 8.75
CA PRO A 42 4.87 0.23 7.42
C PRO A 42 5.80 -0.97 7.43
N GLU A 43 6.68 -1.04 8.42
CA GLU A 43 7.66 -2.11 8.43
C GLU A 43 7.04 -3.46 8.76
N LYS A 44 5.92 -3.45 9.47
CA LYS A 44 5.20 -4.68 9.75
C LYS A 44 4.74 -5.35 8.45
N TYR A 45 4.34 -4.54 7.48
CA TYR A 45 3.82 -5.05 6.23
C TYR A 45 4.91 -5.29 5.19
N LEU A 46 6.05 -4.65 5.33
CA LEU A 46 7.14 -4.78 4.38
C LEU A 46 8.20 -5.78 4.83
N ASN A 47 8.25 -6.04 6.11
CA ASN A 47 9.30 -6.82 6.72
C ASN A 47 8.85 -8.26 6.94
N ASP A 48 8.51 -8.93 5.86
CA ASP A 48 8.00 -10.28 5.99
C ASP A 48 8.89 -11.32 5.38
#